data_279c1dc4d863fa290aa1ad6411bf119d
#
_entry.id   279c1dc4d863fa290aa1ad6411bf119d
#
_cell.length_a   1.000
_cell.length_b   1.000
_cell.length_c   1.000
_cell.angle_alpha   90.00
_cell.angle_beta   90.00
_cell.angle_gamma   90.00
#
_symmetry.space_group_name_H-M   'P 1'
#
loop_
_entity.id
_entity.type
_entity.pdbx_description
1 polymer ?
#
loop_
_entity_poly.entity_id
_entity_poly.type
_entity_poly.pdbx_seq_one_letter_code
_entity_poly.pdbx_strand_id
1 'polypeptide(L)'
;GLVGSEMCIRDRKYGIGNNTVTVLTPKQLKNSNLKWEGSSSVNLGVDLGFFDNRLNVTADFFIKNTKDLLLAQSLAQATGFTSQWQNIGKIQNRGIELSITSTNIQTKDFTWNTNFNISFIRNELKALADGASHMYARSGFDSNFTGYDYIAKVGESLGLIYGYEFDGVYQYDDFYTDTDGKLVLKPGVTQNSRYSTGVKGEPNGARPGAVKYKDQDGDGDITTKDRTVIGNAMPKWFGGITNTFEYKGFDLSFMFQFNYGNDIYNATRLYATQTRSGRRNMLAEVADRWTPTNASNSVPSTK
;
A
#
# COMPACT_ATOMS: atom_id res chain seq x y z
N GLY A 1 25.57 -18.56 -8.20
CA GLY A 1 25.81 -17.38 -7.37
C GLY A 1 24.51 -16.68 -6.99
N LEU A 2 24.51 -15.87 -5.93
CA LEU A 2 23.38 -15.03 -5.55
C LEU A 2 23.16 -13.95 -6.62
N VAL A 3 21.91 -13.77 -7.05
CA VAL A 3 21.53 -12.67 -7.95
C VAL A 3 21.89 -11.34 -7.28
N GLY A 4 22.75 -10.55 -7.92
CA GLY A 4 23.25 -9.27 -7.37
C GLY A 4 24.62 -9.34 -6.70
N SER A 5 25.20 -10.53 -6.51
CA SER A 5 26.62 -10.67 -6.11
C SER A 5 27.56 -10.18 -7.21
N GLU A 6 27.09 -10.14 -8.46
CA GLU A 6 27.83 -9.65 -9.61
C GLU A 6 27.21 -8.33 -10.12
N MET A 7 28.01 -7.58 -10.87
CA MET A 7 27.58 -6.32 -11.47
C MET A 7 26.70 -6.57 -12.69
N CYS A 8 25.42 -6.14 -12.64
CA CYS A 8 24.55 -6.19 -13.80
C CYS A 8 24.96 -5.14 -14.83
N ILE A 9 25.05 -5.51 -16.10
CA ILE A 9 25.41 -4.63 -17.22
C ILE A 9 24.17 -4.24 -17.99
N ARG A 10 24.17 -3.02 -18.49
CA ARG A 10 23.09 -2.47 -19.32
C ARG A 10 23.67 -1.84 -20.58
N ASP A 11 23.05 -2.11 -21.71
CA ASP A 11 23.36 -1.44 -22.96
C ASP A 11 22.86 0.01 -22.91
N ARG A 12 23.74 0.95 -23.20
CA ARG A 12 23.39 2.37 -23.42
C ARG A 12 23.91 2.81 -24.77
N LYS A 13 23.11 3.64 -25.44
CA LYS A 13 23.49 4.28 -26.69
C LYS A 13 24.04 5.68 -26.41
N TYR A 14 25.23 5.97 -26.87
CA TYR A 14 25.86 7.28 -26.80
C TYR A 14 26.12 7.79 -28.21
N GLY A 15 25.84 9.07 -28.44
CA GLY A 15 26.23 9.76 -29.67
C GLY A 15 27.70 10.18 -29.58
N ILE A 16 28.51 9.76 -30.54
CA ILE A 16 29.89 10.21 -30.69
C ILE A 16 30.01 10.78 -32.12
N GLY A 17 30.02 12.11 -32.23
CA GLY A 17 29.87 12.79 -33.51
C GLY A 17 28.53 12.45 -34.15
N ASN A 18 28.54 12.05 -35.44
CA ASN A 18 27.33 11.62 -36.17
C ASN A 18 26.96 10.14 -35.98
N ASN A 19 27.68 9.40 -35.15
CA ASN A 19 27.47 7.96 -34.95
C ASN A 19 26.88 7.66 -33.58
N THR A 20 26.06 6.62 -33.49
CA THR A 20 25.56 6.07 -32.25
C THR A 20 26.33 4.81 -31.89
N VAL A 21 26.99 4.80 -30.74
CA VAL A 21 27.74 3.65 -30.24
C VAL A 21 27.00 3.04 -29.06
N THR A 22 26.87 1.71 -29.06
CA THR A 22 26.34 0.96 -27.92
C THR A 22 27.46 0.68 -26.94
N VAL A 23 27.30 1.11 -25.71
CA VAL A 23 28.29 0.94 -24.63
C VAL A 23 27.64 0.14 -23.51
N LEU A 24 28.38 -0.82 -22.98
CA LEU A 24 28.00 -1.60 -21.79
C LEU A 24 28.29 -0.75 -20.55
N THR A 25 27.26 -0.46 -19.76
CA THR A 25 27.42 0.28 -18.50
C THR A 25 26.90 -0.55 -17.34
N PRO A 26 27.57 -0.51 -16.16
CA PRO A 26 27.06 -1.15 -14.96
C PRO A 26 25.70 -0.54 -14.57
N LYS A 27 24.72 -1.39 -14.26
CA LYS A 27 23.38 -0.95 -13.82
C LYS A 27 23.26 -0.89 -12.31
N GLN A 28 23.89 -1.83 -11.62
CA GLN A 28 23.84 -1.98 -10.17
C GLN A 28 25.23 -2.11 -9.60
N LEU A 29 25.43 -1.58 -8.39
CA LEU A 29 26.68 -1.76 -7.67
C LEU A 29 26.75 -3.19 -7.15
N LYS A 30 27.91 -3.84 -7.37
CA LYS A 30 28.20 -5.17 -6.84
C LYS A 30 28.21 -5.16 -5.31
N ASN A 31 27.67 -6.22 -4.70
CA ASN A 31 27.82 -6.49 -3.28
C ASN A 31 28.32 -7.94 -3.06
N SER A 32 29.60 -8.06 -2.74
CA SER A 32 30.24 -9.37 -2.47
C SER A 32 29.83 -9.98 -1.12
N ASN A 33 29.19 -9.22 -0.25
CA ASN A 33 28.80 -9.65 1.09
C ASN A 33 27.36 -10.19 1.16
N LEU A 34 26.72 -10.42 0.01
CA LEU A 34 25.37 -10.96 -0.02
C LEU A 34 25.32 -12.36 0.59
N LYS A 35 24.31 -12.56 1.42
CA LYS A 35 23.97 -13.82 2.08
C LYS A 35 22.62 -14.33 1.60
N TRP A 36 22.36 -15.60 1.79
CA TRP A 36 21.04 -16.17 1.61
C TRP A 36 20.10 -15.72 2.71
N GLU A 37 18.84 -15.51 2.34
CA GLU A 37 17.77 -15.31 3.32
C GLU A 37 17.61 -16.57 4.16
N GLY A 38 17.49 -16.39 5.47
CA GLY A 38 17.26 -17.49 6.41
C GLY A 38 15.89 -17.36 7.07
N SER A 39 15.11 -18.43 7.03
CA SER A 39 13.85 -18.53 7.76
C SER A 39 13.89 -19.61 8.81
N SER A 40 13.39 -19.30 10.01
CA SER A 40 13.13 -20.26 11.08
C SER A 40 11.67 -20.17 11.51
N SER A 41 11.03 -21.31 11.72
CA SER A 41 9.64 -21.35 12.21
C SER A 41 9.47 -22.33 13.33
N VAL A 42 8.56 -22.00 14.23
CA VAL A 42 8.04 -22.88 15.28
C VAL A 42 6.54 -22.96 15.07
N ASN A 43 6.01 -24.17 14.99
CA ASN A 43 4.59 -24.45 14.82
C ASN A 43 4.13 -25.35 15.95
N LEU A 44 2.97 -25.08 16.48
CA LEU A 44 2.27 -25.92 17.47
C LEU A 44 0.84 -26.11 16.98
N GLY A 45 0.47 -27.36 16.69
CA GLY A 45 -0.86 -27.72 16.22
C GLY A 45 -1.55 -28.69 17.17
N VAL A 46 -2.87 -28.59 17.20
CA VAL A 46 -3.76 -29.53 17.91
C VAL A 46 -4.90 -29.92 16.98
N ASP A 47 -5.09 -31.24 16.81
CA ASP A 47 -6.19 -31.82 16.07
C ASP A 47 -7.13 -32.51 17.04
N LEU A 48 -8.41 -32.18 16.99
CA LEU A 48 -9.46 -32.72 17.84
C LEU A 48 -10.60 -33.28 16.97
N GLY A 49 -10.97 -34.52 17.22
CA GLY A 49 -12.10 -35.19 16.60
C GLY A 49 -13.22 -35.44 17.61
N PHE A 50 -14.44 -35.12 17.24
CA PHE A 50 -15.65 -35.30 18.08
C PHE A 50 -16.73 -36.05 17.28
N PHE A 51 -17.60 -36.76 18.01
CA PHE A 51 -18.76 -37.44 17.44
C PHE A 51 -18.38 -38.42 16.32
N ASP A 52 -17.47 -39.34 16.60
CA ASP A 52 -16.93 -40.30 15.60
C ASP A 52 -16.36 -39.60 14.34
N ASN A 53 -15.60 -38.51 14.55
CA ASN A 53 -14.99 -37.68 13.52
C ASN A 53 -16.00 -36.93 12.63
N ARG A 54 -17.23 -36.79 13.04
CA ARG A 54 -18.20 -35.91 12.34
C ARG A 54 -17.89 -34.42 12.51
N LEU A 55 -17.16 -34.06 13.56
CA LEU A 55 -16.65 -32.71 13.78
C LEU A 55 -15.13 -32.83 14.05
N ASN A 56 -14.35 -32.26 13.16
CA ASN A 56 -12.90 -32.16 13.29
C ASN A 56 -12.50 -30.71 13.41
N VAL A 57 -11.66 -30.40 14.38
CA VAL A 57 -11.15 -29.05 14.66
C VAL A 57 -9.63 -29.12 14.69
N THR A 58 -8.99 -28.35 13.84
CA THR A 58 -7.54 -28.14 13.83
C THR A 58 -7.24 -26.71 14.26
N ALA A 59 -6.38 -26.53 15.21
CA ALA A 59 -5.90 -25.23 15.66
C ALA A 59 -4.38 -25.20 15.61
N ASP A 60 -3.81 -24.29 14.83
CA ASP A 60 -2.38 -24.11 14.65
C ASP A 60 -1.94 -22.73 15.16
N PHE A 61 -0.85 -22.72 15.89
CA PHE A 61 -0.11 -21.51 16.25
C PHE A 61 1.27 -21.55 15.61
N PHE A 62 1.69 -20.45 15.00
CA PHE A 62 3.02 -20.37 14.42
C PHE A 62 3.73 -19.05 14.67
N ILE A 63 5.05 -19.12 14.71
CA ILE A 63 5.96 -17.97 14.66
C ILE A 63 7.03 -18.28 13.60
N LYS A 64 7.13 -17.42 12.59
CA LYS A 64 8.14 -17.50 11.53
C LYS A 64 8.98 -16.23 11.52
N ASN A 65 10.28 -16.38 11.72
CA ASN A 65 11.25 -15.30 11.63
C ASN A 65 12.08 -15.45 10.35
N THR A 66 12.11 -14.41 9.53
CA THR A 66 12.96 -14.33 8.34
C THR A 66 13.99 -13.23 8.56
N LYS A 67 15.25 -13.55 8.35
CA LYS A 67 16.40 -12.64 8.47
C LYS A 67 17.15 -12.54 7.15
N ASP A 68 17.98 -11.51 7.04
CA ASP A 68 18.84 -11.27 5.89
C ASP A 68 18.03 -11.11 4.58
N LEU A 69 16.83 -10.49 4.65
CA LEU A 69 15.99 -10.21 3.48
C LEU A 69 16.76 -9.44 2.42
N LEU A 70 16.70 -9.93 1.19
CA LEU A 70 17.34 -9.30 0.03
C LEU A 70 16.46 -8.21 -0.54
N LEU A 71 16.90 -6.97 -0.41
CA LEU A 71 16.21 -5.80 -0.96
C LEU A 71 17.18 -4.93 -1.78
N ALA A 72 16.66 -4.30 -2.83
CA ALA A 72 17.42 -3.33 -3.60
C ALA A 72 17.35 -1.97 -2.90
N GLN A 73 18.43 -1.60 -2.23
CA GLN A 73 18.59 -0.29 -1.62
C GLN A 73 18.92 0.76 -2.67
N SER A 74 18.19 1.87 -2.68
CA SER A 74 18.52 3.02 -3.53
C SER A 74 19.82 3.68 -3.06
N LEU A 75 20.68 4.00 -4.01
CA LEU A 75 21.94 4.67 -3.74
C LEU A 75 21.88 6.15 -4.12
N ALA A 76 22.72 6.97 -3.49
CA ALA A 76 22.87 8.36 -3.86
C ALA A 76 23.39 8.47 -5.31
N GLN A 77 22.85 9.40 -6.10
CA GLN A 77 23.22 9.59 -7.51
C GLN A 77 24.73 9.83 -7.72
N ALA A 78 25.42 10.39 -6.72
CA ALA A 78 26.87 10.59 -6.74
C ALA A 78 27.67 9.30 -6.90
N THR A 79 27.10 8.13 -6.59
CA THR A 79 27.75 6.82 -6.77
C THR A 79 27.79 6.36 -8.24
N GLY A 80 27.01 7.00 -9.12
CA GLY A 80 26.82 6.58 -10.50
C GLY A 80 25.89 5.38 -10.69
N PHE A 81 25.36 4.78 -9.59
CA PHE A 81 24.47 3.65 -9.59
C PHE A 81 23.10 4.03 -9.00
N THR A 82 22.05 3.32 -9.42
CA THR A 82 20.69 3.57 -8.91
C THR A 82 20.36 2.75 -7.67
N SER A 83 20.94 1.56 -7.57
CA SER A 83 20.65 0.63 -6.46
C SER A 83 21.77 -0.38 -6.24
N GLN A 84 21.74 -1.01 -5.07
CA GLN A 84 22.56 -2.15 -4.69
C GLN A 84 21.71 -3.16 -3.94
N TRP A 85 21.88 -4.45 -4.23
CA TRP A 85 21.27 -5.51 -3.43
C TRP A 85 21.98 -5.65 -2.09
N GLN A 86 21.19 -5.70 -1.02
CA GLN A 86 21.71 -5.81 0.35
C GLN A 86 20.81 -6.71 1.18
N ASN A 87 21.37 -7.35 2.20
CA ASN A 87 20.62 -8.09 3.21
C ASN A 87 20.16 -7.11 4.30
N ILE A 88 18.99 -6.52 4.15
CA ILE A 88 18.58 -5.34 4.91
C ILE A 88 17.28 -5.48 5.69
N GLY A 89 16.94 -6.66 6.13
CA GLY A 89 15.72 -6.73 6.91
C GLY A 89 15.55 -7.99 7.72
N LYS A 90 14.73 -7.85 8.77
CA LYS A 90 14.20 -8.96 9.56
C LYS A 90 12.71 -8.80 9.69
N ILE A 91 11.96 -9.85 9.37
CA ILE A 91 10.50 -9.87 9.48
C ILE A 91 10.08 -11.04 10.35
N GLN A 92 9.07 -10.80 11.18
CA GLN A 92 8.38 -11.83 11.94
C GLN A 92 6.94 -11.94 11.46
N ASN A 93 6.49 -13.15 11.17
CA ASN A 93 5.09 -13.49 11.01
C ASN A 93 4.70 -14.42 12.15
N ARG A 94 3.58 -14.13 12.80
CA ARG A 94 3.00 -14.99 13.83
C ARG A 94 1.51 -15.03 13.67
N GLY A 95 0.89 -16.15 13.99
CA GLY A 95 -0.54 -16.26 13.79
C GLY A 95 -1.16 -17.46 14.45
N ILE A 96 -2.47 -17.45 14.41
CA ILE A 96 -3.34 -18.55 14.78
C ILE A 96 -4.20 -18.88 13.56
N GLU A 97 -4.29 -20.15 13.23
CA GLU A 97 -5.14 -20.67 12.18
C GLU A 97 -6.10 -21.70 12.77
N LEU A 98 -7.37 -21.57 12.48
CA LEU A 98 -8.42 -22.49 12.91
C LEU A 98 -9.11 -23.08 11.68
N SER A 99 -9.20 -24.39 11.63
CA SER A 99 -9.97 -25.11 10.62
C SER A 99 -11.00 -26.02 11.29
N ILE A 100 -12.22 -25.99 10.79
CA ILE A 100 -13.32 -26.81 11.26
C ILE A 100 -13.94 -27.52 10.09
N THR A 101 -13.96 -28.86 10.12
CA THR A 101 -14.67 -29.68 9.16
C THR A 101 -15.77 -30.43 9.88
N SER A 102 -17.00 -30.33 9.36
CA SER A 102 -18.14 -31.00 9.99
C SER A 102 -19.02 -31.70 8.96
N THR A 103 -19.46 -32.91 9.30
CA THR A 103 -20.57 -33.61 8.65
C THR A 103 -21.83 -33.31 9.42
N ASN A 104 -22.57 -32.30 8.97
CA ASN A 104 -23.74 -31.76 9.70
C ASN A 104 -24.91 -32.76 9.66
N ILE A 105 -25.18 -33.27 8.45
CA ILE A 105 -26.23 -34.27 8.22
C ILE A 105 -25.64 -35.36 7.31
N GLN A 106 -25.90 -36.59 7.66
CA GLN A 106 -25.58 -37.76 6.84
C GLN A 106 -26.72 -38.79 6.94
N THR A 107 -27.44 -38.94 5.84
CA THR A 107 -28.49 -39.94 5.69
C THR A 107 -28.20 -40.78 4.43
N LYS A 108 -29.06 -41.77 4.12
CA LYS A 108 -28.91 -42.58 2.92
C LYS A 108 -28.97 -41.76 1.62
N ASP A 109 -29.79 -40.71 1.59
CA ASP A 109 -30.10 -39.96 0.37
C ASP A 109 -29.60 -38.51 0.42
N PHE A 110 -29.13 -38.03 1.59
CA PHE A 110 -28.72 -36.63 1.78
C PHE A 110 -27.50 -36.52 2.69
N THR A 111 -26.47 -35.81 2.21
CA THR A 111 -25.26 -35.45 2.97
C THR A 111 -25.08 -33.95 2.94
N TRP A 112 -24.74 -33.33 4.08
CA TRP A 112 -24.33 -31.93 4.18
C TRP A 112 -23.04 -31.85 4.98
N ASN A 113 -21.99 -31.34 4.31
CA ASN A 113 -20.69 -31.08 4.90
C ASN A 113 -20.39 -29.59 4.91
N THR A 114 -19.71 -29.12 5.95
CA THR A 114 -19.19 -27.76 6.06
C THR A 114 -17.68 -27.80 6.34
N ASN A 115 -16.94 -26.98 5.63
CA ASN A 115 -15.55 -26.67 5.92
C ASN A 115 -15.43 -25.17 6.19
N PHE A 116 -14.93 -24.81 7.35
CA PHE A 116 -14.68 -23.43 7.78
C PHE A 116 -13.22 -23.26 8.13
N ASN A 117 -12.59 -22.16 7.70
CA ASN A 117 -11.25 -21.78 8.15
C ASN A 117 -11.21 -20.29 8.44
N ILE A 118 -10.37 -19.91 9.40
CA ILE A 118 -10.06 -18.52 9.74
C ILE A 118 -8.63 -18.40 10.21
N SER A 119 -7.94 -17.36 9.74
CA SER A 119 -6.54 -17.07 10.06
C SER A 119 -6.40 -15.66 10.61
N PHE A 120 -5.67 -15.53 11.71
CA PHE A 120 -5.26 -14.29 12.35
C PHE A 120 -3.75 -14.17 12.23
N ILE A 121 -3.23 -13.40 11.29
CA ILE A 121 -1.80 -13.26 11.04
C ILE A 121 -1.34 -11.85 11.38
N ARG A 122 -0.24 -11.76 12.11
CA ARG A 122 0.47 -10.51 12.39
C ARG A 122 1.84 -10.57 11.74
N ASN A 123 2.07 -9.63 10.85
CA ASN A 123 3.37 -9.37 10.25
C ASN A 123 4.02 -8.19 10.97
N GLU A 124 5.31 -8.24 11.22
CA GLU A 124 6.05 -7.16 11.89
C GLU A 124 7.47 -7.06 11.32
N LEU A 125 7.85 -5.88 10.87
CA LEU A 125 9.21 -5.55 10.49
C LEU A 125 10.06 -5.35 11.74
N LYS A 126 10.99 -6.28 12.03
CA LYS A 126 11.81 -6.26 13.26
C LYS A 126 13.06 -5.40 13.14
N ALA A 127 13.63 -5.28 11.97
CA ALA A 127 14.81 -4.46 11.75
C ALA A 127 15.00 -4.13 10.26
N LEU A 128 15.64 -3.02 10.00
CA LEU A 128 16.22 -2.63 8.72
C LEU A 128 17.74 -2.52 8.83
N ALA A 129 18.46 -2.43 7.69
CA ALA A 129 19.90 -2.21 7.67
C ALA A 129 20.29 -0.91 8.38
N ASP A 130 21.48 -0.88 8.88
CA ASP A 130 22.14 0.31 9.46
C ASP A 130 21.33 1.01 10.55
N GLY A 131 20.41 0.28 11.20
CA GLY A 131 19.55 0.83 12.26
C GLY A 131 18.49 1.80 11.76
N ALA A 132 18.17 1.81 10.45
CA ALA A 132 17.13 2.66 9.90
C ALA A 132 15.77 2.35 10.57
N SER A 133 15.02 3.39 10.92
CA SER A 133 13.70 3.28 11.54
C SER A 133 12.59 2.99 10.53
N HIS A 134 12.79 3.38 9.27
CA HIS A 134 11.82 3.20 8.20
C HIS A 134 12.46 3.21 6.82
N MET A 135 11.69 2.75 5.83
CA MET A 135 12.03 2.79 4.41
C MET A 135 10.78 3.14 3.60
N TYR A 136 10.94 4.01 2.60
CA TYR A 136 9.86 4.36 1.68
C TYR A 136 9.87 3.47 0.44
N ALA A 137 8.68 3.17 -0.09
CA ALA A 137 8.51 2.42 -1.33
C ALA A 137 7.48 3.09 -2.25
N ARG A 138 7.52 2.73 -3.53
CA ARG A 138 6.59 3.19 -4.57
C ARG A 138 5.87 2.01 -5.16
N SER A 139 4.57 2.16 -5.43
CA SER A 139 3.79 1.15 -6.18
C SER A 139 4.19 1.08 -7.66
N GLY A 140 4.66 2.21 -8.21
CA GLY A 140 5.02 2.28 -9.63
C GLY A 140 3.84 2.20 -10.60
N PHE A 141 2.62 2.48 -10.14
CA PHE A 141 1.39 2.37 -10.96
C PHE A 141 1.33 3.39 -12.12
N ASP A 142 1.99 4.53 -11.98
CA ASP A 142 2.09 5.58 -13.00
C ASP A 142 3.50 6.18 -12.97
N SER A 143 4.15 6.25 -14.14
CA SER A 143 5.49 6.83 -14.29
C SER A 143 5.56 8.32 -13.92
N ASN A 144 4.43 9.03 -13.99
CA ASN A 144 4.34 10.44 -13.60
C ASN A 144 4.17 10.62 -12.08
N PHE A 145 3.85 9.56 -11.35
CA PHE A 145 3.76 9.58 -9.89
C PHE A 145 5.14 9.33 -9.29
N THR A 146 5.80 10.40 -8.88
CA THR A 146 7.17 10.36 -8.35
C THR A 146 7.25 10.27 -6.83
N GLY A 147 6.11 10.38 -6.13
CA GLY A 147 6.03 10.26 -4.67
C GLY A 147 6.15 8.83 -4.17
N TYR A 148 6.39 8.69 -2.88
CA TYR A 148 6.28 7.42 -2.17
C TYR A 148 4.83 7.26 -1.69
N ASP A 149 4.26 6.07 -1.87
CA ASP A 149 2.90 5.70 -1.50
C ASP A 149 2.83 4.57 -0.48
N TYR A 150 3.99 4.01 -0.13
CA TYR A 150 4.15 3.03 0.94
C TYR A 150 5.31 3.39 1.86
N ILE A 151 5.20 2.94 3.12
CA ILE A 151 6.26 3.01 4.11
C ILE A 151 6.37 1.67 4.84
N ALA A 152 7.60 1.21 5.05
CA ALA A 152 7.89 0.12 5.96
C ALA A 152 8.57 0.70 7.20
N LYS A 153 7.95 0.55 8.38
CA LYS A 153 8.45 1.07 9.66
C LYS A 153 8.81 -0.10 10.58
N VAL A 154 9.92 0.01 11.26
CA VAL A 154 10.33 -0.96 12.28
C VAL A 154 9.30 -0.96 13.42
N GLY A 155 8.85 -2.15 13.83
CA GLY A 155 7.80 -2.37 14.82
C GLY A 155 6.39 -2.45 14.24
N GLU A 156 6.19 -2.13 12.95
CA GLU A 156 4.90 -2.13 12.28
C GLU A 156 4.80 -3.24 11.23
N SER A 157 3.58 -3.47 10.72
CA SER A 157 3.38 -4.41 9.61
C SER A 157 3.91 -3.86 8.29
N LEU A 158 4.26 -4.73 7.36
CA LEU A 158 4.47 -4.34 5.98
C LEU A 158 3.14 -3.99 5.30
N GLY A 159 3.23 -3.19 4.23
CA GLY A 159 2.04 -2.80 3.45
C GLY A 159 1.31 -1.58 4.01
N LEU A 160 1.98 -0.76 4.82
CA LEU A 160 1.44 0.52 5.27
C LEU A 160 1.36 1.49 4.10
N ILE A 161 0.15 1.98 3.82
CA ILE A 161 -0.11 3.02 2.82
C ILE A 161 0.23 4.37 3.44
N TYR A 162 1.03 5.16 2.72
CA TYR A 162 1.63 6.38 3.24
C TYR A 162 1.30 7.59 2.38
N GLY A 163 0.72 8.61 2.98
CA GLY A 163 0.28 9.79 2.26
C GLY A 163 -0.23 10.88 3.16
N TYR A 164 -1.00 11.79 2.59
CA TYR A 164 -1.71 12.85 3.31
C TYR A 164 -3.12 12.38 3.62
N GLU A 165 -3.58 12.65 4.83
CA GLU A 165 -4.96 12.41 5.23
C GLU A 165 -5.85 13.49 4.62
N PHE A 166 -6.88 13.07 3.87
CA PHE A 166 -7.83 13.96 3.23
C PHE A 166 -8.75 14.59 4.28
N ASP A 167 -8.87 15.93 4.28
CA ASP A 167 -9.70 16.71 5.20
C ASP A 167 -10.77 17.56 4.48
N GLY A 168 -11.06 17.23 3.24
CA GLY A 168 -12.09 17.93 2.46
C GLY A 168 -11.53 18.79 1.33
N VAL A 169 -12.30 19.80 0.97
CA VAL A 169 -12.01 20.72 -0.13
C VAL A 169 -12.14 22.14 0.40
N TYR A 170 -11.16 23.00 0.10
CA TYR A 170 -11.24 24.40 0.45
C TYR A 170 -12.49 25.04 -0.17
N GLN A 171 -13.30 25.69 0.68
CA GLN A 171 -14.51 26.42 0.29
C GLN A 171 -14.25 27.92 0.24
N TYR A 172 -15.13 28.71 -0.38
CA TYR A 172 -15.02 30.15 -0.33
C TYR A 172 -15.03 30.69 1.11
N ASP A 173 -15.72 30.01 2.03
CA ASP A 173 -15.80 30.38 3.45
C ASP A 173 -14.47 30.25 4.20
N ASP A 174 -13.50 29.53 3.66
CA ASP A 174 -12.14 29.43 4.22
C ASP A 174 -11.32 30.73 3.95
N PHE A 175 -11.83 31.64 3.12
CA PHE A 175 -11.13 32.83 2.66
C PHE A 175 -11.89 34.12 3.01
N TYR A 176 -11.17 35.24 2.98
CA TYR A 176 -11.72 36.58 2.91
C TYR A 176 -11.11 37.32 1.73
N THR A 177 -11.78 38.36 1.26
CA THR A 177 -11.26 39.23 0.20
C THR A 177 -10.53 40.40 0.82
N ASP A 178 -9.27 40.62 0.46
CA ASP A 178 -8.50 41.77 0.91
C ASP A 178 -8.89 43.06 0.18
N THR A 179 -8.21 44.16 0.52
CA THR A 179 -8.44 45.47 -0.09
C THR A 179 -8.15 45.56 -1.57
N ASP A 180 -7.32 44.63 -2.07
CA ASP A 180 -6.93 44.54 -3.48
C ASP A 180 -7.84 43.57 -4.29
N GLY A 181 -8.88 43.02 -3.67
CA GLY A 181 -9.82 42.07 -4.26
C GLY A 181 -9.30 40.63 -4.35
N LYS A 182 -8.22 40.29 -3.65
CA LYS A 182 -7.63 38.93 -3.65
C LYS A 182 -8.23 38.12 -2.52
N LEU A 183 -8.39 36.82 -2.80
CA LEU A 183 -8.75 35.83 -1.79
C LEU A 183 -7.53 35.49 -0.93
N VAL A 184 -7.67 35.74 0.37
CA VAL A 184 -6.68 35.45 1.40
C VAL A 184 -7.26 34.44 2.38
N LEU A 185 -6.45 33.46 2.78
CA LEU A 185 -6.86 32.42 3.71
C LEU A 185 -7.16 33.03 5.08
N LYS A 186 -8.27 32.64 5.70
CA LYS A 186 -8.64 33.12 7.04
C LYS A 186 -7.63 32.64 8.09
N PRO A 187 -7.37 33.42 9.15
CA PRO A 187 -6.56 32.95 10.27
C PRO A 187 -7.11 31.64 10.86
N GLY A 188 -6.21 30.68 11.13
CA GLY A 188 -6.56 29.37 11.67
C GLY A 188 -6.98 28.34 10.64
N VAL A 189 -7.04 28.69 9.35
CA VAL A 189 -7.20 27.72 8.27
C VAL A 189 -5.81 27.30 7.78
N THR A 190 -5.57 26.00 7.74
CA THR A 190 -4.27 25.42 7.35
C THR A 190 -3.89 25.80 5.92
N GLN A 191 -2.67 26.28 5.73
CA GLN A 191 -2.10 26.56 4.41
C GLN A 191 -1.70 25.26 3.68
N ASN A 192 -1.36 25.38 2.39
CA ASN A 192 -0.83 24.27 1.61
C ASN A 192 0.34 24.74 0.73
N SER A 193 1.48 24.97 1.34
CA SER A 193 2.70 25.44 0.67
C SER A 193 3.30 24.42 -0.29
N ARG A 194 2.86 23.17 -0.23
CA ARG A 194 3.33 22.10 -1.11
C ARG A 194 3.02 22.36 -2.59
N TYR A 195 1.93 23.03 -2.88
CA TYR A 195 1.53 23.40 -4.23
C TYR A 195 1.68 24.90 -4.44
N SER A 196 2.88 25.34 -4.76
CA SER A 196 3.06 26.70 -5.28
C SER A 196 2.39 26.79 -6.65
N THR A 197 1.48 27.74 -6.82
CA THR A 197 0.89 28.04 -8.13
C THR A 197 1.90 28.70 -9.06
N GLY A 198 3.05 29.15 -8.53
CA GLY A 198 4.03 29.95 -9.26
C GLY A 198 3.55 31.39 -9.53
N VAL A 199 2.34 31.73 -9.10
CA VAL A 199 1.78 33.09 -9.26
C VAL A 199 2.08 33.89 -8.01
N LYS A 200 2.81 34.98 -8.19
CA LYS A 200 3.16 35.87 -7.07
C LYS A 200 1.89 36.48 -6.47
N GLY A 201 1.65 36.16 -5.19
CA GLY A 201 0.51 36.70 -4.43
C GLY A 201 -0.74 35.82 -4.42
N GLU A 202 -0.73 34.64 -5.04
CA GLU A 202 -1.74 33.62 -4.77
C GLU A 202 -1.38 32.78 -3.56
N PRO A 203 -2.36 32.42 -2.71
CA PRO A 203 -2.11 31.53 -1.58
C PRO A 203 -1.58 30.19 -2.11
N ASN A 204 -0.44 29.77 -1.62
CA ASN A 204 0.23 28.53 -2.04
C ASN A 204 -0.70 27.33 -1.88
N GLY A 205 -1.20 26.81 -2.98
CA GLY A 205 -2.01 25.58 -3.02
C GLY A 205 -3.37 25.63 -2.35
N ALA A 206 -3.60 26.53 -1.40
CA ALA A 206 -4.89 26.74 -0.76
C ALA A 206 -5.72 27.74 -1.58
N ARG A 207 -6.72 27.22 -2.29
CA ARG A 207 -7.68 28.01 -3.10
C ARG A 207 -9.03 27.32 -3.08
N PRO A 208 -10.15 28.03 -3.28
CA PRO A 208 -11.46 27.40 -3.39
C PRO A 208 -11.45 26.26 -4.42
N GLY A 209 -11.92 25.08 -4.01
CA GLY A 209 -11.91 23.89 -4.81
C GLY A 209 -10.64 23.04 -4.76
N ALA A 210 -9.56 23.48 -4.14
CA ALA A 210 -8.36 22.66 -3.93
C ALA A 210 -8.55 21.63 -2.80
N VAL A 211 -7.79 20.55 -2.85
CA VAL A 211 -7.77 19.52 -1.79
C VAL A 211 -7.25 20.12 -0.50
N LYS A 212 -7.97 19.88 0.59
CA LYS A 212 -7.57 20.17 1.95
C LYS A 212 -7.06 18.90 2.61
N TYR A 213 -5.90 19.00 3.26
CA TYR A 213 -5.30 17.90 4.00
C TYR A 213 -5.24 18.25 5.48
N LYS A 214 -5.17 17.22 6.30
CA LYS A 214 -5.02 17.37 7.74
C LYS A 214 -3.58 17.73 8.07
N ASP A 215 -3.44 18.79 8.84
CA ASP A 215 -2.20 19.20 9.47
C ASP A 215 -1.90 18.25 10.63
N GLN A 216 -0.84 17.46 10.49
CA GLN A 216 -0.50 16.40 11.45
C GLN A 216 0.40 16.92 12.57
N ASP A 217 1.26 17.90 12.32
CA ASP A 217 2.17 18.47 13.31
C ASP A 217 1.67 19.79 13.92
N GLY A 218 0.58 20.37 13.40
CA GLY A 218 -0.09 21.55 13.95
C GLY A 218 0.65 22.85 13.68
N ASP A 219 1.53 22.89 12.68
CA ASP A 219 2.31 24.09 12.34
C ASP A 219 1.54 25.10 11.46
N GLY A 220 0.33 24.73 11.00
CA GLY A 220 -0.55 25.56 10.19
C GLY A 220 -0.28 25.52 8.70
N ASP A 221 0.62 24.64 8.22
CA ASP A 221 0.96 24.51 6.81
C ASP A 221 1.17 23.05 6.39
N ILE A 222 0.59 22.63 5.29
CA ILE A 222 0.77 21.28 4.76
C ILE A 222 2.12 21.15 4.06
N THR A 223 2.98 20.36 4.66
CA THR A 223 4.34 20.07 4.18
C THR A 223 4.57 18.57 4.02
N THR A 224 5.79 18.13 3.79
CA THR A 224 6.13 16.70 3.77
C THR A 224 6.06 16.03 5.13
N LYS A 225 6.01 16.80 6.23
CA LYS A 225 5.91 16.31 7.61
C LYS A 225 4.49 15.81 7.94
N ASP A 226 3.47 16.32 7.21
CA ASP A 226 2.08 15.94 7.40
C ASP A 226 1.70 14.63 6.74
N ARG A 227 2.67 13.96 6.13
CA ARG A 227 2.46 12.63 5.61
C ARG A 227 2.45 11.62 6.74
N THR A 228 1.43 10.78 6.75
CA THR A 228 1.21 9.76 7.77
C THR A 228 0.80 8.43 7.16
N VAL A 229 0.66 7.39 8.00
CA VAL A 229 0.06 6.12 7.60
C VAL A 229 -1.44 6.32 7.48
N ILE A 230 -1.97 6.19 6.27
CA ILE A 230 -3.39 6.39 5.94
C ILE A 230 -4.14 5.09 5.69
N GLY A 231 -3.45 3.95 5.73
CA GLY A 231 -4.05 2.63 5.59
C GLY A 231 -3.04 1.51 5.77
N ASN A 232 -3.55 0.28 5.89
CA ASN A 232 -2.78 -0.93 6.06
C ASN A 232 -3.34 -2.05 5.18
N ALA A 233 -2.54 -2.56 4.25
CA ALA A 233 -2.93 -3.63 3.34
C ALA A 233 -3.05 -5.02 4.02
N MET A 234 -2.54 -5.18 5.25
CA MET A 234 -2.61 -6.45 5.98
C MET A 234 -3.97 -6.63 6.64
N PRO A 235 -4.71 -7.70 6.34
CA PRO A 235 -5.97 -7.99 7.01
C PRO A 235 -5.76 -8.32 8.49
N LYS A 236 -6.76 -7.98 9.31
CA LYS A 236 -6.82 -8.38 10.71
C LYS A 236 -7.12 -9.88 10.85
N TRP A 237 -7.96 -10.40 9.95
CA TRP A 237 -8.30 -11.81 9.80
C TRP A 237 -8.89 -12.06 8.42
N PHE A 238 -8.74 -13.28 7.94
CA PHE A 238 -9.32 -13.75 6.69
C PHE A 238 -9.65 -15.22 6.79
N GLY A 239 -10.49 -15.70 5.89
CA GLY A 239 -10.90 -17.09 5.90
C GLY A 239 -11.95 -17.42 4.86
N GLY A 240 -12.59 -18.57 5.03
CA GLY A 240 -13.63 -19.04 4.14
C GLY A 240 -14.55 -20.05 4.79
N ILE A 241 -15.70 -20.20 4.20
CA ILE A 241 -16.66 -21.25 4.52
C ILE A 241 -17.13 -21.91 3.23
N THR A 242 -17.04 -23.23 3.18
CA THR A 242 -17.55 -24.04 2.08
C THR A 242 -18.63 -24.95 2.61
N ASN A 243 -19.77 -24.99 1.95
CA ASN A 243 -20.81 -25.98 2.19
C ASN A 243 -20.99 -26.84 0.96
N THR A 244 -21.09 -28.15 1.17
CA THR A 244 -21.34 -29.16 0.14
C THR A 244 -22.55 -29.97 0.52
N PHE A 245 -23.49 -30.09 -0.40
CA PHE A 245 -24.72 -30.84 -0.28
C PHE A 245 -24.79 -31.90 -1.38
N GLU A 246 -25.12 -33.10 -0.99
CA GLU A 246 -25.34 -34.23 -1.91
C GLU A 246 -26.75 -34.75 -1.70
N TYR A 247 -27.53 -34.89 -2.74
CA TYR A 247 -28.88 -35.41 -2.69
C TYR A 247 -29.22 -36.24 -3.91
N LYS A 248 -29.36 -37.57 -3.74
CA LYS A 248 -29.79 -38.52 -4.79
C LYS A 248 -29.04 -38.34 -6.12
N GLY A 249 -27.73 -38.15 -6.08
CA GLY A 249 -26.90 -37.97 -7.26
C GLY A 249 -26.80 -36.53 -7.78
N PHE A 250 -27.36 -35.55 -7.08
CA PHE A 250 -27.14 -34.14 -7.31
C PHE A 250 -26.17 -33.60 -6.28
N ASP A 251 -25.16 -32.82 -6.73
CA ASP A 251 -24.17 -32.17 -5.90
C ASP A 251 -24.32 -30.65 -6.01
N LEU A 252 -24.30 -29.95 -4.87
CA LEU A 252 -24.25 -28.50 -4.79
C LEU A 252 -23.13 -28.11 -3.84
N SER A 253 -22.17 -27.29 -4.30
CA SER A 253 -21.14 -26.70 -3.47
C SER A 253 -21.07 -25.22 -3.68
N PHE A 254 -20.94 -24.47 -2.58
CA PHE A 254 -20.65 -23.04 -2.63
C PHE A 254 -19.63 -22.67 -1.56
N MET A 255 -18.78 -21.69 -1.89
CA MET A 255 -17.74 -21.17 -1.03
C MET A 255 -17.84 -19.66 -0.92
N PHE A 256 -17.77 -19.16 0.31
CA PHE A 256 -17.57 -17.75 0.61
C PHE A 256 -16.19 -17.54 1.17
N GLN A 257 -15.47 -16.54 0.64
CA GLN A 257 -14.21 -16.07 1.18
C GLN A 257 -14.38 -14.66 1.72
N PHE A 258 -13.66 -14.35 2.78
CA PHE A 258 -13.72 -13.04 3.41
C PHE A 258 -12.34 -12.59 3.89
N ASN A 259 -12.12 -11.27 3.76
CA ASN A 259 -11.02 -10.55 4.37
C ASN A 259 -11.59 -9.38 5.16
N TYR A 260 -11.02 -9.09 6.32
CA TYR A 260 -11.48 -8.00 7.15
C TYR A 260 -10.34 -7.14 7.67
N GLY A 261 -10.54 -5.82 7.64
CA GLY A 261 -9.69 -4.84 8.29
C GLY A 261 -8.41 -4.51 7.53
N ASN A 262 -8.33 -4.85 6.24
CA ASN A 262 -7.31 -4.37 5.34
C ASN A 262 -7.81 -3.22 4.48
N ASP A 263 -6.90 -2.33 4.11
CA ASP A 263 -7.15 -1.24 3.19
C ASP A 263 -6.58 -1.58 1.81
N ILE A 264 -7.26 -1.12 0.77
CA ILE A 264 -6.84 -1.31 -0.61
C ILE A 264 -6.49 0.03 -1.23
N TYR A 265 -5.25 0.20 -1.65
CA TYR A 265 -4.83 1.36 -2.42
C TYR A 265 -5.41 1.29 -3.84
N ASN A 266 -6.48 2.03 -4.10
CA ASN A 266 -7.17 2.04 -5.37
C ASN A 266 -6.48 2.98 -6.39
N ALA A 267 -5.38 2.50 -6.98
CA ALA A 267 -4.63 3.23 -7.99
C ALA A 267 -5.46 3.51 -9.25
N THR A 268 -6.39 2.61 -9.61
CA THR A 268 -7.30 2.81 -10.76
C THR A 268 -8.22 4.00 -10.54
N ARG A 269 -8.81 4.14 -9.34
CA ARG A 269 -9.64 5.30 -9.00
C ARG A 269 -8.79 6.57 -9.02
N LEU A 270 -7.61 6.56 -8.40
CA LEU A 270 -6.70 7.69 -8.41
C LEU A 270 -6.36 8.12 -9.85
N TYR A 271 -6.07 7.16 -10.73
CA TYR A 271 -5.76 7.43 -12.13
C TYR A 271 -6.97 7.98 -12.90
N ALA A 272 -8.16 7.43 -12.69
CA ALA A 272 -9.39 7.78 -13.42
C ALA A 272 -10.12 9.02 -12.85
N THR A 273 -9.66 9.56 -11.70
CA THR A 273 -10.15 10.84 -11.14
C THR A 273 -9.21 12.02 -11.41
N GLN A 274 -8.00 11.76 -11.93
CA GLN A 274 -7.08 12.82 -12.29
C GLN A 274 -7.48 13.51 -13.60
N THR A 275 -7.81 14.78 -13.51
CA THR A 275 -8.23 15.60 -14.67
C THR A 275 -7.08 16.22 -15.44
N ARG A 276 -5.84 16.00 -15.01
CA ARG A 276 -4.61 16.57 -15.58
C ARG A 276 -4.34 16.15 -17.03
N SER A 277 -4.88 15.03 -17.49
CA SER A 277 -4.71 14.53 -18.85
C SER A 277 -6.06 14.46 -19.57
N GLY A 278 -6.33 15.36 -20.50
CA GLY A 278 -7.55 15.39 -21.31
C GLY A 278 -7.74 14.22 -22.30
N ARG A 279 -6.95 13.15 -22.16
CA ARG A 279 -6.98 11.98 -23.07
C ARG A 279 -7.46 10.70 -22.37
N ARG A 280 -8.17 10.80 -21.25
CA ARG A 280 -8.57 9.65 -20.44
C ARG A 280 -10.08 9.68 -20.20
N ASN A 281 -10.69 8.50 -20.16
CA ASN A 281 -12.01 8.36 -19.58
C ASN A 281 -11.91 8.54 -18.07
N MET A 282 -12.83 9.30 -17.51
CA MET A 282 -12.90 9.59 -16.09
C MET A 282 -14.07 8.83 -15.45
N LEU A 283 -13.97 8.56 -14.17
CA LEU A 283 -15.10 8.04 -13.39
C LEU A 283 -16.21 9.09 -13.28
N ALA A 284 -17.46 8.63 -13.24
CA ALA A 284 -18.63 9.50 -13.15
C ALA A 284 -18.60 10.43 -11.93
N GLU A 285 -17.97 10.01 -10.83
CA GLU A 285 -17.81 10.84 -9.61
C GLU A 285 -17.12 12.19 -9.86
N VAL A 286 -16.33 12.32 -10.95
CA VAL A 286 -15.69 13.58 -11.31
C VAL A 286 -16.71 14.65 -11.76
N ALA A 287 -17.93 14.24 -12.15
CA ALA A 287 -19.02 15.17 -12.44
C ALA A 287 -19.46 15.94 -11.19
N ASP A 288 -19.36 15.31 -10.01
CA ASP A 288 -19.72 15.90 -8.71
C ASP A 288 -18.60 16.77 -8.11
N ARG A 289 -17.60 17.12 -8.91
CA ARG A 289 -16.48 17.95 -8.49
C ARG A 289 -16.91 19.32 -7.98
N TRP A 290 -16.07 19.88 -7.12
CA TRP A 290 -16.24 21.24 -6.66
C TRP A 290 -16.26 22.24 -7.86
N THR A 291 -17.25 23.10 -7.86
CA THR A 291 -17.37 24.29 -8.75
C THR A 291 -17.95 25.44 -7.93
N PRO A 292 -17.87 26.69 -8.39
CA PRO A 292 -18.50 27.81 -7.69
C PRO A 292 -20.01 27.64 -7.43
N THR A 293 -20.68 26.80 -8.21
CA THR A 293 -22.11 26.49 -8.08
C THR A 293 -22.39 25.12 -7.46
N ASN A 294 -21.37 24.33 -7.20
CA ASN A 294 -21.44 23.02 -6.52
C ASN A 294 -20.33 22.91 -5.47
N ALA A 295 -20.63 23.27 -4.23
CA ALA A 295 -19.69 23.28 -3.11
C ALA A 295 -19.37 21.87 -2.59
N SER A 296 -18.91 20.97 -3.46
CA SER A 296 -18.51 19.62 -3.07
C SER A 296 -17.37 19.66 -2.04
N ASN A 297 -17.49 18.86 -0.97
CA ASN A 297 -16.42 18.70 0.03
C ASN A 297 -15.69 17.35 -0.10
N SER A 298 -16.04 16.54 -1.10
CA SER A 298 -15.49 15.19 -1.32
C SER A 298 -14.69 15.07 -2.61
N VAL A 299 -15.05 15.85 -3.64
CA VAL A 299 -14.36 15.81 -4.94
C VAL A 299 -13.84 17.21 -5.26
N PRO A 300 -12.52 17.38 -5.33
CA PRO A 300 -11.91 18.70 -5.59
C PRO A 300 -12.15 19.18 -7.02
N SER A 301 -11.85 20.43 -7.26
CA SER A 301 -11.93 21.04 -8.60
C SER A 301 -10.91 20.42 -9.56
N THR A 302 -11.16 20.58 -10.85
CA THR A 302 -10.33 20.01 -11.93
C THR A 302 -9.16 20.90 -12.36
N LYS A 303 -8.95 22.05 -11.73
CA LYS A 303 -7.86 22.97 -12.06
C LYS A 303 -6.83 23.07 -10.97
#